data_58c4325cc60492c02943d7b94ecfc6b0
#
_entry.id   58c4325cc60492c02943d7b94ecfc6b0
#
_cell.length_a   1.000
_cell.length_b   1.000
_cell.length_c   1.000
_cell.angle_alpha   90.00
_cell.angle_beta   90.00
_cell.angle_gamma   90.00
#
_symmetry.space_group_name_H-M   'P 1'
#
loop_
_entity.id
_entity.type
_entity.pdbx_description
1 polymer ?
#
loop_
_entity_poly.entity_id
_entity_poly.type
_entity_poly.pdbx_seq_one_letter_code
_entity_poly.pdbx_strand_id
1 'polypeptide(L)'
;SYNLANAHILEEDYVAAEQLLEDIKFYRPVDINLLKDLSQVQKNSNNMLGYHLTNSEFLFYSGRYEEALRDLQEARRIARNNFKIREIITERILILQSYVQPSRRRS
;
A
#
# COMPACT_ATOMS: atom_id res chain seq x y z
N SER A 1 -20.12 -0.73 2.29
CA SER A 1 -19.85 0.70 2.30
C SER A 1 -18.67 1.04 3.18
N TYR A 2 -18.16 2.25 3.01
CA TYR A 2 -17.03 2.74 3.79
C TYR A 2 -17.35 2.79 5.29
N ASN A 3 -18.57 3.21 5.62
CA ASN A 3 -18.99 3.27 7.03
C ASN A 3 -19.07 1.89 7.66
N LEU A 4 -19.44 0.88 6.89
CA LEU A 4 -19.50 -0.49 7.39
C LEU A 4 -18.09 -1.00 7.69
N ALA A 5 -17.09 -0.62 6.86
CA ALA A 5 -15.70 -0.97 7.12
C ALA A 5 -15.22 -0.39 8.44
N ASN A 6 -15.59 0.85 8.75
CA ASN A 6 -15.23 1.47 10.04
C ASN A 6 -15.87 0.73 11.22
N ALA A 7 -17.10 0.26 11.06
CA ALA A 7 -17.76 -0.52 12.11
C ALA A 7 -17.01 -1.83 12.37
N HIS A 8 -16.54 -2.48 11.31
CA HIS A 8 -15.75 -3.70 11.47
C HIS A 8 -14.44 -3.45 12.20
N ILE A 9 -13.79 -2.30 11.95
CA ILE A 9 -12.57 -1.92 12.67
C ILE A 9 -12.86 -1.78 14.17
N LEU A 10 -13.97 -1.13 14.52
CA LEU A 10 -14.35 -0.95 15.92
C LEU A 10 -14.67 -2.28 16.61
N GLU A 11 -15.15 -3.25 15.85
CA GLU A 11 -15.45 -4.58 16.37
C GLU A 11 -14.27 -5.52 16.31
N GLU A 12 -13.10 -5.00 15.89
CA GLU A 12 -11.86 -5.77 15.73
C GLU A 12 -11.98 -6.89 14.68
N ASP A 13 -12.92 -6.75 13.75
CA ASP A 13 -13.07 -7.69 12.64
C ASP A 13 -12.28 -7.15 11.45
N TYR A 14 -10.96 -7.21 11.58
CA TYR A 14 -10.08 -6.59 10.58
C TYR A 14 -10.07 -7.31 9.24
N VAL A 15 -10.27 -8.63 9.25
CA VAL A 15 -10.29 -9.39 8.00
C VAL A 15 -11.46 -8.99 7.12
N ALA A 16 -12.66 -8.90 7.72
CA ALA A 16 -13.84 -8.46 6.97
C ALA A 16 -13.73 -7.01 6.54
N ALA A 17 -13.17 -6.16 7.40
CA ALA A 17 -12.97 -4.75 7.06
C ALA A 17 -11.97 -4.60 5.90
N GLU A 18 -10.90 -5.39 5.91
CA GLU A 18 -9.91 -5.36 4.84
C GLU A 18 -10.55 -5.73 3.50
N GLN A 19 -11.33 -6.81 3.47
CA GLN A 19 -11.98 -7.25 2.24
C GLN A 19 -12.94 -6.18 1.71
N LEU A 20 -13.72 -5.57 2.60
CA LEU A 20 -14.66 -4.53 2.20
C LEU A 20 -13.95 -3.32 1.63
N LEU A 21 -12.85 -2.89 2.26
CA LEU A 21 -12.08 -1.74 1.78
C LEU A 21 -11.39 -2.04 0.45
N GLU A 22 -10.90 -3.27 0.25
CA GLU A 22 -10.32 -3.65 -1.03
C GLU A 22 -11.37 -3.65 -2.14
N ASP A 23 -12.58 -4.07 -1.84
CA ASP A 23 -13.67 -4.02 -2.81
C ASP A 23 -13.99 -2.57 -3.19
N ILE A 24 -14.03 -1.67 -2.21
CA ILE A 24 -14.25 -0.25 -2.48
C ILE A 24 -13.09 0.33 -3.29
N LYS A 25 -11.86 -0.06 -2.96
CA LYS A 25 -10.67 0.40 -3.67
C LYS A 25 -10.72 0.06 -5.16
N PHE A 26 -11.32 -1.05 -5.51
CA PHE A 26 -11.46 -1.44 -6.91
C PHE A 26 -12.15 -0.33 -7.72
N TYR A 27 -13.10 0.38 -7.10
CA TYR A 27 -13.83 1.46 -7.74
C TYR A 27 -13.23 2.85 -7.47
N ARG A 28 -12.35 2.96 -6.47
CA ARG A 28 -11.75 4.23 -6.06
C ARG A 28 -10.26 4.06 -5.77
N PRO A 29 -9.45 3.69 -6.78
CA PRO A 29 -8.05 3.30 -6.53
C PRO A 29 -7.15 4.44 -6.05
N VAL A 30 -7.54 5.69 -6.25
CA VAL A 30 -6.70 6.85 -5.89
C VAL A 30 -7.29 7.64 -4.74
N ASP A 31 -8.23 7.07 -4.00
CA ASP A 31 -8.81 7.74 -2.82
C ASP A 31 -7.83 7.64 -1.66
N ILE A 32 -7.17 8.76 -1.33
CA ILE A 32 -6.12 8.81 -0.33
C ILE A 32 -6.64 8.39 1.05
N ASN A 33 -7.83 8.82 1.42
CA ASN A 33 -8.40 8.45 2.72
C ASN A 33 -8.69 6.97 2.80
N LEU A 34 -9.19 6.40 1.70
CA LEU A 34 -9.44 4.97 1.62
C LEU A 34 -8.13 4.17 1.74
N LEU A 35 -7.09 4.61 1.04
CA LEU A 35 -5.80 3.95 1.11
C LEU A 35 -5.22 3.99 2.53
N LYS A 36 -5.36 5.12 3.19
CA LYS A 36 -4.90 5.25 4.58
C LYS A 36 -5.63 4.27 5.50
N ASP A 37 -6.95 4.22 5.38
CA ASP A 37 -7.75 3.33 6.22
C ASP A 37 -7.47 1.87 5.92
N LEU A 38 -7.32 1.51 4.64
CA LEU A 38 -6.99 0.14 4.25
C LEU A 38 -5.64 -0.28 4.82
N SER A 39 -4.62 0.58 4.71
CA SER A 39 -3.31 0.26 5.25
C SER A 39 -3.38 0.02 6.76
N GLN A 40 -4.18 0.82 7.47
CA GLN A 40 -4.32 0.68 8.91
C GLN A 40 -4.99 -0.64 9.29
N VAL A 41 -6.04 -1.01 8.55
CA VAL A 41 -6.72 -2.29 8.76
C VAL A 41 -5.78 -3.46 8.49
N GLN A 42 -5.00 -3.38 7.42
CA GLN A 42 -4.04 -4.43 7.09
C GLN A 42 -2.99 -4.59 8.18
N LYS A 43 -2.49 -3.47 8.72
CA LYS A 43 -1.54 -3.52 9.81
C LYS A 43 -2.16 -4.20 11.04
N ASN A 44 -3.40 -3.85 11.37
CA ASN A 44 -4.08 -4.40 12.52
C ASN A 44 -4.45 -5.87 12.35
N SER A 45 -4.65 -6.32 11.11
CA SER A 45 -4.92 -7.73 10.82
C SER A 45 -3.63 -8.54 10.64
N ASN A 46 -2.48 -7.91 10.85
CA ASN A 46 -1.16 -8.51 10.70
C ASN A 46 -0.83 -8.91 9.26
N ASN A 47 -1.45 -8.25 8.30
CA ASN A 47 -1.12 -8.42 6.89
C ASN A 47 -0.05 -7.38 6.52
N MET A 48 1.19 -7.64 6.89
CA MET A 48 2.26 -6.65 6.74
C MET A 48 2.64 -6.43 5.28
N LEU A 49 2.57 -7.45 4.45
CA LEU A 49 2.82 -7.28 3.01
C LEU A 49 1.78 -6.32 2.42
N GLY A 50 0.50 -6.58 2.68
CA GLY A 50 -0.57 -5.70 2.22
C GLY A 50 -0.42 -4.28 2.75
N TYR A 51 -0.08 -4.17 4.05
CA TYR A 51 0.14 -2.86 4.67
C TYR A 51 1.19 -2.04 3.93
N HIS A 52 2.37 -2.62 3.70
CA HIS A 52 3.44 -1.88 3.05
C HIS A 52 3.09 -1.52 1.60
N LEU A 53 2.41 -2.41 0.90
CA LEU A 53 1.99 -2.12 -0.47
C LEU A 53 0.96 -0.98 -0.51
N THR A 54 -0.05 -1.06 0.33
CA THR A 54 -1.10 -0.03 0.37
C THR A 54 -0.54 1.30 0.88
N ASN A 55 0.29 1.24 1.92
CA ASN A 55 0.88 2.46 2.46
C ASN A 55 1.80 3.13 1.44
N SER A 56 2.50 2.36 0.62
CA SER A 56 3.33 2.93 -0.44
C SER A 56 2.47 3.69 -1.45
N GLU A 57 1.29 3.19 -1.77
CA GLU A 57 0.37 3.91 -2.65
C GLU A 57 -0.12 5.20 -2.00
N PHE A 58 -0.51 5.12 -0.74
CA PHE A 58 -0.92 6.31 0.02
C PHE A 58 0.17 7.39 0.01
N LEU A 59 1.40 6.98 0.29
CA LEU A 59 2.52 7.91 0.33
C LEU A 59 2.85 8.46 -1.06
N PHE A 60 2.77 7.63 -2.08
CA PHE A 60 3.01 8.07 -3.45
C PHE A 60 2.03 9.17 -3.85
N TYR A 61 0.73 8.96 -3.62
CA TYR A 61 -0.27 9.95 -3.98
C TYR A 61 -0.24 11.17 -3.07
N SER A 62 0.46 11.07 -1.94
CA SER A 62 0.69 12.21 -1.05
C SER A 62 1.97 12.96 -1.40
N GLY A 63 2.71 12.53 -2.40
CA GLY A 63 3.95 13.17 -2.81
C GLY A 63 5.16 12.79 -1.96
N ARG A 64 5.03 11.82 -1.08
CA ARG A 64 6.08 11.39 -0.17
C ARG A 64 6.82 10.18 -0.76
N TYR A 65 7.59 10.44 -1.81
CA TYR A 65 8.14 9.39 -2.65
C TYR A 65 9.22 8.54 -1.96
N GLU A 66 10.10 9.18 -1.19
CA GLU A 66 11.16 8.43 -0.51
C GLU A 66 10.61 7.48 0.53
N GLU A 67 9.58 7.90 1.25
CA GLU A 67 8.92 7.03 2.23
C GLU A 67 8.18 5.89 1.54
N ALA A 68 7.53 6.20 0.39
CA ALA A 68 6.86 5.17 -0.40
C ALA A 68 7.86 4.12 -0.88
N LEU A 69 9.05 4.56 -1.27
CA LEU A 69 10.10 3.65 -1.72
C LEU A 69 10.52 2.70 -0.60
N ARG A 70 10.66 3.22 0.62
CA ARG A 70 11.02 2.38 1.77
C ARG A 70 9.97 1.31 2.04
N ASP A 71 8.69 1.66 1.90
CA ASP A 71 7.61 0.67 2.06
C ASP A 71 7.69 -0.43 1.00
N LEU A 72 7.96 -0.05 -0.26
CA LEU A 72 8.08 -1.04 -1.32
C LEU A 72 9.28 -1.95 -1.10
N GLN A 73 10.39 -1.42 -0.61
CA GLN A 73 11.57 -2.23 -0.30
C GLN A 73 11.26 -3.23 0.81
N GLU A 74 10.53 -2.81 1.83
CA GLU A 74 10.12 -3.71 2.90
C GLU A 74 9.13 -4.76 2.40
N ALA A 75 8.19 -4.36 1.55
CA ALA A 75 7.26 -5.31 0.95
C ALA A 75 8.00 -6.38 0.14
N ARG A 76 9.02 -5.97 -0.61
CA ARG A 76 9.82 -6.91 -1.40
C ARG A 76 10.55 -7.89 -0.50
N ARG A 77 11.07 -7.41 0.63
CA ARG A 77 11.75 -8.28 1.59
C ARG A 77 10.78 -9.33 2.15
N ILE A 78 9.56 -8.90 2.49
CA ILE A 78 8.54 -9.82 3.02
C ILE A 78 8.15 -10.85 1.97
N ALA A 79 8.05 -10.44 0.70
CA ALA A 79 7.62 -11.30 -0.39
C ALA A 79 8.76 -12.07 -1.06
N ARG A 80 9.91 -12.18 -0.39
CA ARG A 80 11.13 -12.74 -1.01
C ARG A 80 10.95 -14.12 -1.63
N ASN A 81 10.04 -14.92 -1.11
CA ASN A 81 9.79 -16.27 -1.61
C ASN A 81 8.64 -16.35 -2.62
N ASN A 82 8.04 -15.21 -2.96
CA ASN A 82 6.96 -15.15 -3.95
C ASN A 82 7.48 -14.41 -5.17
N PHE A 83 7.91 -15.17 -6.18
CA PHE A 83 8.55 -14.61 -7.36
C PHE A 83 7.67 -13.59 -8.08
N LYS A 84 6.40 -13.93 -8.29
CA LYS A 84 5.48 -13.03 -9.01
C LYS A 84 5.30 -11.69 -8.31
N ILE A 85 5.05 -11.74 -7.00
CA ILE A 85 4.85 -10.52 -6.22
C ILE A 85 6.13 -9.71 -6.19
N ARG A 86 7.27 -10.36 -6.00
CA ARG A 86 8.57 -9.67 -6.03
C ARG A 86 8.80 -8.93 -7.33
N GLU A 87 8.45 -9.56 -8.45
CA GLU A 87 8.63 -8.94 -9.76
C GLU A 87 7.78 -7.67 -9.88
N ILE A 88 6.52 -7.76 -9.46
CA ILE A 88 5.62 -6.61 -9.49
C ILE A 88 6.17 -5.47 -8.62
N ILE A 89 6.64 -5.81 -7.42
CA ILE A 89 7.19 -4.81 -6.50
C ILE A 89 8.45 -4.19 -7.08
N THR A 90 9.34 -5.00 -7.65
CA THR A 90 10.58 -4.50 -8.25
C THR A 90 10.28 -3.50 -9.36
N GLU A 91 9.27 -3.79 -10.17
CA GLU A 91 8.85 -2.89 -11.24
C GLU A 91 8.35 -1.56 -10.67
N ARG A 92 7.55 -1.62 -9.61
CA ARG A 92 7.07 -0.41 -8.95
C ARG A 92 8.20 0.39 -8.32
N ILE A 93 9.19 -0.29 -7.76
CA ILE A 93 10.37 0.38 -7.20
C ILE A 93 11.10 1.17 -8.29
N LEU A 94 11.31 0.56 -9.46
CA LEU A 94 11.98 1.23 -10.57
C LEU A 94 11.23 2.48 -11.01
N ILE A 95 9.92 2.38 -11.11
CA ILE A 95 9.09 3.53 -11.47
C ILE A 95 9.21 4.62 -10.41
N LEU A 96 9.11 4.24 -9.15
CA LEU A 96 9.15 5.20 -8.05
C LEU A 96 10.51 5.89 -7.93
N GLN A 97 11.59 5.17 -8.21
CA GLN A 97 12.93 5.75 -8.20
C GLN A 97 13.06 6.91 -9.19
N SER A 98 12.33 6.85 -10.29
CA SER A 98 12.36 7.95 -11.26
C SER A 98 11.73 9.22 -10.70
N TYR A 99 10.83 9.10 -9.74
CA TYR A 99 10.24 10.26 -9.06
C TYR A 99 11.14 10.81 -7.98
N VAL A 100 11.93 9.95 -7.35
CA VAL A 100 12.79 10.35 -6.24
C VAL A 100 14.05 11.07 -6.72
N GLN A 101 14.64 10.62 -7.83
CA GLN A 101 15.95 11.11 -8.28
C GLN A 101 15.99 11.54 -9.74
N PRO A 102 15.02 12.33 -10.21
CA PRO A 102 15.03 12.73 -11.62
C PRO A 102 16.25 13.60 -11.98
N SER A 103 16.69 14.47 -11.06
CA SER A 103 17.84 15.36 -11.33
C SER A 103 19.15 14.61 -11.34
N ARG A 104 19.30 13.55 -10.54
CA ARG A 104 20.50 12.73 -10.51
C ARG A 104 20.71 11.97 -11.80
N ARG A 105 19.63 11.63 -12.49
CA ARG A 105 19.69 10.91 -13.74
C ARG A 105 20.24 11.77 -14.88
N ARG A 106 20.12 13.08 -14.74
CA ARG A 106 20.60 14.01 -15.77
C ARG A 106 22.11 14.29 -15.63
N SER A 107 22.66 13.94 -14.50
CA SER A 107 24.09 14.11 -14.25
C SER A 107 24.90 12.94 -14.81
#